data_33d02d87b48f1903f45e756d8b5b9da0
#
_entry.id   33d02d87b48f1903f45e756d8b5b9da0
#
_cell.length_a   1.000
_cell.length_b   1.000
_cell.length_c   1.000
_cell.angle_alpha   90.00
_cell.angle_beta   90.00
_cell.angle_gamma   90.00
#
_symmetry.space_group_name_H-M   'P 1'
#
loop_
_entity.id
_entity.type
_entity.pdbx_description
1 polymer ?
#
loop_
_entity_poly.entity_id
_entity_poly.type
_entity_poly.pdbx_seq_one_letter_code
_entity_poly.pdbx_strand_id
1 'polypeptide(L)'
;MHSILPTLIPLERPLVVFDLETTGLTPGEDKTVEIAYQKIMPSGEVIAAVQRINPLRPIPKDATAVHGITDEDVAREPSFAKLCYELWSIFEGVDIGGFNVYGYDLPFLRAEFATVGKNFDYASRRVLDAKFIFHKFAPRDMVSRRDLSAACKEYCGEAHTSAHTAEGDVAVTVKVLEKQLERHSEFRNWDAIAELLGRRKSIEAPAAPVSASPAGRQAASLF
;
A
#
# COMPACT_ATOMS: atom_id res chain seq x y z
N MET A 1 -0.99 15.69 8.85
CA MET A 1 -1.71 15.68 7.56
C MET A 1 -3.14 15.20 7.75
N HIS A 2 -4.05 15.53 6.83
CA HIS A 2 -5.44 15.10 6.90
C HIS A 2 -5.92 14.71 5.50
N SER A 3 -6.64 13.58 5.39
CA SER A 3 -7.22 13.09 4.13
C SER A 3 -8.73 13.15 4.19
N ILE A 4 -9.36 13.44 3.05
CA ILE A 4 -10.83 13.46 2.92
C ILE A 4 -11.40 12.09 2.53
N LEU A 5 -10.55 11.07 2.27
CA LEU A 5 -11.01 9.74 1.88
C LEU A 5 -12.11 9.16 2.78
N PRO A 6 -12.06 9.31 4.14
CA PRO A 6 -13.13 8.81 5.01
C PRO A 6 -14.50 9.48 4.78
N THR A 7 -14.53 10.67 4.19
CA THR A 7 -15.79 11.35 3.82
C THR A 7 -16.33 10.87 2.48
N LEU A 8 -15.49 10.22 1.67
CA LEU A 8 -15.82 9.76 0.32
C LEU A 8 -16.17 8.27 0.28
N ILE A 9 -15.52 7.46 1.10
CA ILE A 9 -15.82 6.03 1.25
C ILE A 9 -15.80 5.67 2.74
N PRO A 10 -16.77 4.88 3.25
CA PRO A 10 -16.82 4.53 4.67
C PRO A 10 -15.58 3.74 5.11
N LEU A 11 -14.79 4.28 6.02
CA LEU A 11 -13.67 3.60 6.66
C LEU A 11 -14.06 3.18 8.07
N GLU A 12 -14.32 1.89 8.29
CA GLU A 12 -14.56 1.29 9.61
C GLU A 12 -13.24 0.98 10.35
N ARG A 13 -12.15 0.94 9.63
CA ARG A 13 -10.78 0.69 10.07
C ARG A 13 -9.81 1.52 9.23
N PRO A 14 -8.54 1.68 9.65
CA PRO A 14 -7.59 2.46 8.88
C PRO A 14 -7.41 1.91 7.46
N LEU A 15 -7.18 2.79 6.49
CA LEU A 15 -6.75 2.47 5.13
C LEU A 15 -5.24 2.74 5.02
N VAL A 16 -4.46 1.74 4.63
CA VAL A 16 -3.03 1.90 4.32
C VAL A 16 -2.86 1.98 2.81
N VAL A 17 -2.55 3.18 2.32
CA VAL A 17 -2.11 3.40 0.94
C VAL A 17 -0.60 3.28 0.92
N PHE A 18 -0.04 2.38 0.11
CA PHE A 18 1.39 2.11 0.08
C PHE A 18 1.91 1.83 -1.31
N ASP A 19 3.22 1.93 -1.46
CA ASP A 19 3.99 1.66 -2.66
C ASP A 19 5.33 1.03 -2.31
N LEU A 20 5.86 0.17 -3.17
CA LEU A 20 7.11 -0.56 -3.00
C LEU A 20 8.09 -0.25 -4.13
N GLU A 21 9.35 0.04 -3.76
CA GLU A 21 10.47 -0.09 -4.69
C GLU A 21 11.14 -1.45 -4.50
N THR A 22 11.57 -2.06 -5.61
CA THR A 22 12.03 -3.45 -5.63
C THR A 22 13.25 -3.65 -6.51
N THR A 23 13.98 -4.76 -6.32
CA THR A 23 15.12 -5.13 -7.16
C THR A 23 14.73 -5.61 -8.56
N GLY A 24 13.43 -5.77 -8.84
CA GLY A 24 12.92 -6.25 -10.12
C GLY A 24 11.42 -6.47 -10.08
N LEU A 25 10.86 -7.24 -11.01
CA LEU A 25 9.43 -7.32 -11.24
C LEU A 25 8.77 -8.63 -10.80
N THR A 26 9.52 -9.59 -10.26
CA THR A 26 9.03 -10.94 -9.98
C THR A 26 8.90 -11.18 -8.47
N PRO A 27 7.67 -11.20 -7.90
CA PRO A 27 7.45 -11.53 -6.50
C PRO A 27 8.05 -12.90 -6.13
N GLY A 28 8.77 -12.95 -5.02
CA GLY A 28 9.45 -14.16 -4.54
C GLY A 28 10.86 -14.35 -5.06
N GLU A 29 11.18 -13.89 -6.28
CA GLU A 29 12.54 -13.83 -6.80
C GLU A 29 13.21 -12.51 -6.45
N ASP A 30 12.54 -11.40 -6.73
CA ASP A 30 13.02 -10.07 -6.41
C ASP A 30 12.65 -9.65 -4.98
N LYS A 31 13.29 -8.57 -4.50
CA LYS A 31 13.24 -8.11 -3.12
C LYS A 31 12.80 -6.66 -3.01
N THR A 32 12.11 -6.34 -1.94
CA THR A 32 11.76 -4.96 -1.60
C THR A 32 12.99 -4.20 -1.12
N VAL A 33 13.20 -2.98 -1.61
CA VAL A 33 14.29 -2.07 -1.21
C VAL A 33 13.77 -0.82 -0.49
N GLU A 34 12.52 -0.44 -0.70
CA GLU A 34 11.85 0.65 0.03
C GLU A 34 10.36 0.37 0.12
N ILE A 35 9.74 0.75 1.22
CA ILE A 35 8.30 0.84 1.39
C ILE A 35 7.94 2.23 1.87
N ALA A 36 7.00 2.89 1.18
CA ALA A 36 6.35 4.09 1.68
C ALA A 36 4.87 3.82 1.92
N TYR A 37 4.30 4.49 2.93
CA TYR A 37 2.87 4.37 3.18
C TYR A 37 2.27 5.63 3.82
N GLN A 38 0.98 5.79 3.59
CA GLN A 38 0.10 6.67 4.36
C GLN A 38 -1.01 5.83 4.99
N LYS A 39 -1.03 5.78 6.33
CA LYS A 39 -2.10 5.15 7.12
C LYS A 39 -3.14 6.20 7.45
N ILE A 40 -4.28 6.10 6.81
CA ILE A 40 -5.40 7.04 6.92
C ILE A 40 -6.39 6.48 7.92
N MET A 41 -6.57 7.18 9.03
CA MET A 41 -7.50 6.79 10.08
C MET A 41 -8.95 7.11 9.66
N PRO A 42 -9.98 6.44 10.23
CA PRO A 42 -11.38 6.81 10.01
C PRO A 42 -11.70 8.29 10.35
N SER A 43 -10.92 8.91 11.23
CA SER A 43 -11.00 10.33 11.55
C SER A 43 -10.48 11.26 10.45
N GLY A 44 -9.74 10.72 9.45
CA GLY A 44 -9.02 11.48 8.43
C GLY A 44 -7.58 11.82 8.81
N GLU A 45 -7.16 11.58 10.06
CA GLU A 45 -5.75 11.72 10.45
C GLU A 45 -4.86 10.80 9.61
N VAL A 46 -3.69 11.31 9.18
CA VAL A 46 -2.74 10.57 8.34
C VAL A 46 -1.41 10.41 9.07
N ILE A 47 -0.95 9.17 9.18
CA ILE A 47 0.38 8.78 9.62
C ILE A 47 1.15 8.33 8.38
N ALA A 48 2.25 8.99 8.05
CA ALA A 48 3.07 8.67 6.89
C ALA A 48 4.48 8.27 7.31
N ALA A 49 5.05 7.30 6.62
CA ALA A 49 6.45 6.92 6.78
C ALA A 49 7.02 6.29 5.52
N VAL A 50 8.34 6.33 5.43
CA VAL A 50 9.16 5.65 4.43
C VAL A 50 10.19 4.82 5.17
N GLN A 51 10.40 3.60 4.75
CA GLN A 51 11.40 2.70 5.30
C GLN A 51 12.21 2.05 4.18
N ARG A 52 13.51 2.31 4.15
CA ARG A 52 14.45 1.57 3.30
C ARG A 52 14.74 0.20 3.88
N ILE A 53 14.95 -0.76 3.00
CA ILE A 53 15.11 -2.16 3.34
C ILE A 53 16.34 -2.70 2.61
N ASN A 54 17.25 -3.32 3.35
CA ASN A 54 18.38 -4.01 2.74
C ASN A 54 17.89 -5.33 2.12
N PRO A 55 17.94 -5.47 0.78
CA PRO A 55 17.45 -6.67 0.10
C PRO A 55 18.37 -7.88 0.29
N LEU A 56 19.56 -7.72 0.92
CA LEU A 56 20.60 -8.73 1.11
C LEU A 56 21.13 -9.32 -0.21
N ARG A 57 21.04 -8.56 -1.28
CA ARG A 57 21.53 -8.87 -2.63
C ARG A 57 21.78 -7.58 -3.40
N PRO A 58 22.61 -7.60 -4.45
CA PRO A 58 22.81 -6.42 -5.29
C PRO A 58 21.51 -5.95 -5.95
N ILE A 59 21.34 -4.64 -6.02
CA ILE A 59 20.25 -3.98 -6.76
C ILE A 59 20.66 -3.88 -8.22
N PRO A 60 19.91 -4.45 -9.18
CA PRO A 60 20.20 -4.32 -10.60
C PRO A 60 20.21 -2.86 -11.05
N LYS A 61 21.10 -2.52 -11.99
CA LYS A 61 21.27 -1.14 -12.49
C LYS A 61 20.01 -0.58 -13.14
N ASP A 62 19.22 -1.43 -13.78
CA ASP A 62 17.93 -1.06 -14.37
C ASP A 62 16.88 -0.71 -13.29
N ALA A 63 16.85 -1.41 -12.16
CA ALA A 63 16.03 -1.06 -11.03
C ALA A 63 16.47 0.29 -10.42
N THR A 64 17.78 0.45 -10.14
CA THR A 64 18.34 1.74 -9.68
C THR A 64 18.05 2.88 -10.66
N ALA A 65 18.07 2.64 -11.96
CA ALA A 65 17.74 3.66 -12.96
C ALA A 65 16.27 4.12 -12.88
N VAL A 66 15.37 3.31 -12.33
CA VAL A 66 13.95 3.65 -12.13
C VAL A 66 13.75 4.43 -10.84
N HIS A 67 14.15 3.88 -9.68
CA HIS A 67 13.83 4.44 -8.36
C HIS A 67 15.00 5.20 -7.70
N GLY A 68 16.19 5.18 -8.29
CA GLY A 68 17.36 5.94 -7.80
C GLY A 68 18.07 5.35 -6.58
N ILE A 69 17.55 4.26 -5.98
CA ILE A 69 18.14 3.64 -4.78
C ILE A 69 19.31 2.75 -5.19
N THR A 70 20.45 2.94 -4.54
CA THR A 70 21.70 2.20 -4.78
C THR A 70 21.99 1.19 -3.68
N ASP A 71 22.96 0.29 -3.90
CA ASP A 71 23.43 -0.65 -2.88
C ASP A 71 23.97 0.09 -1.64
N GLU A 72 24.63 1.24 -1.83
CA GLU A 72 25.17 2.06 -0.75
C GLU A 72 24.06 2.63 0.14
N ASP A 73 22.92 3.02 -0.45
CA ASP A 73 21.78 3.59 0.25
C ASP A 73 21.13 2.60 1.21
N VAL A 74 21.17 1.30 0.90
CA VAL A 74 20.53 0.24 1.69
C VAL A 74 21.52 -0.61 2.51
N ALA A 75 22.84 -0.41 2.33
CA ALA A 75 23.87 -1.26 2.94
C ALA A 75 23.77 -1.36 4.47
N ARG A 76 23.33 -0.28 5.14
CA ARG A 76 23.20 -0.21 6.61
C ARG A 76 21.78 -0.33 7.09
N GLU A 77 20.82 -0.46 6.17
CA GLU A 77 19.41 -0.58 6.50
C GLU A 77 19.07 -1.99 7.02
N PRO A 78 18.04 -2.13 7.85
CA PRO A 78 17.59 -3.44 8.28
C PRO A 78 17.01 -4.23 7.12
N SER A 79 17.18 -5.55 7.13
CA SER A 79 16.52 -6.43 6.16
C SER A 79 15.02 -6.57 6.47
N PHE A 80 14.22 -7.05 5.49
CA PHE A 80 12.80 -7.31 5.68
C PHE A 80 12.54 -8.22 6.90
N ALA A 81 13.38 -9.22 7.10
CA ALA A 81 13.25 -10.13 8.24
C ALA A 81 13.40 -9.42 9.59
N LYS A 82 14.28 -8.41 9.70
CA LYS A 82 14.42 -7.60 10.90
C LYS A 82 13.23 -6.69 11.15
N LEU A 83 12.62 -6.18 10.08
CA LEU A 83 11.47 -5.27 10.12
C LEU A 83 10.12 -6.00 10.15
N CYS A 84 10.10 -7.32 10.08
CA CYS A 84 8.88 -8.07 9.80
C CYS A 84 7.74 -7.81 10.82
N TYR A 85 8.05 -7.59 12.10
CA TYR A 85 7.03 -7.30 13.12
C TYR A 85 6.49 -5.87 12.99
N GLU A 86 7.36 -4.90 12.72
CA GLU A 86 6.97 -3.50 12.49
C GLU A 86 6.10 -3.39 11.23
N LEU A 87 6.57 -3.95 10.12
CA LEU A 87 5.81 -3.99 8.87
C LEU A 87 4.48 -4.74 9.02
N TRP A 88 4.48 -5.87 9.75
CA TRP A 88 3.25 -6.61 10.02
C TRP A 88 2.23 -5.73 10.75
N SER A 89 2.65 -4.97 11.76
CA SER A 89 1.78 -4.11 12.56
C SER A 89 1.14 -2.96 11.76
N ILE A 90 1.82 -2.51 10.68
CA ILE A 90 1.26 -1.51 9.78
C ILE A 90 0.01 -2.04 9.07
N PHE A 91 0.09 -3.31 8.63
CA PHE A 91 -0.93 -3.95 7.82
C PHE A 91 -1.95 -4.76 8.63
N GLU A 92 -1.79 -4.91 9.95
CA GLU A 92 -2.73 -5.65 10.77
C GLU A 92 -4.04 -4.88 10.94
N GLY A 93 -5.18 -5.53 10.64
CA GLY A 93 -6.51 -4.96 10.85
C GLY A 93 -6.84 -3.72 10.01
N VAL A 94 -6.22 -3.56 8.83
CA VAL A 94 -6.42 -2.41 7.95
C VAL A 94 -7.05 -2.81 6.61
N ASP A 95 -7.68 -1.84 5.94
CA ASP A 95 -7.95 -1.88 4.51
C ASP A 95 -6.71 -1.42 3.74
N ILE A 96 -6.62 -1.74 2.47
CA ILE A 96 -5.43 -1.51 1.63
C ILE A 96 -5.77 -0.62 0.47
N GLY A 97 -4.87 0.31 0.12
CA GLY A 97 -4.95 1.16 -1.06
C GLY A 97 -3.61 1.27 -1.77
N GLY A 98 -3.65 1.68 -3.05
CA GLY A 98 -2.46 1.93 -3.85
C GLY A 98 -2.79 2.15 -5.33
N PHE A 99 -1.75 2.24 -6.16
CA PHE A 99 -1.88 2.28 -7.61
C PHE A 99 -1.29 1.00 -8.21
N ASN A 100 -2.10 0.13 -8.79
CA ASN A 100 -1.72 -1.22 -9.21
C ASN A 100 -1.32 -2.14 -8.04
N VAL A 101 -1.70 -1.77 -6.83
CA VAL A 101 -1.31 -2.47 -5.60
C VAL A 101 -1.75 -3.94 -5.61
N TYR A 102 -2.91 -4.22 -6.20
CA TYR A 102 -3.44 -5.58 -6.31
C TYR A 102 -2.64 -6.45 -7.28
N GLY A 103 -2.10 -5.85 -8.35
CA GLY A 103 -1.34 -6.56 -9.39
C GLY A 103 0.15 -6.65 -9.12
N TYR A 104 0.71 -5.81 -8.22
CA TYR A 104 2.13 -5.72 -8.02
C TYR A 104 2.54 -5.76 -6.53
N ASP A 105 2.23 -4.75 -5.75
CA ASP A 105 2.76 -4.59 -4.40
C ASP A 105 2.29 -5.66 -3.42
N LEU A 106 1.01 -6.05 -3.49
CA LEU A 106 0.46 -7.09 -2.61
C LEU A 106 1.06 -8.47 -2.84
N PRO A 107 1.28 -8.93 -4.10
CA PRO A 107 2.06 -10.13 -4.38
C PRO A 107 3.49 -10.09 -3.81
N PHE A 108 4.20 -8.94 -3.94
CA PHE A 108 5.53 -8.76 -3.36
C PHE A 108 5.51 -8.85 -1.84
N LEU A 109 4.65 -8.08 -1.20
CA LEU A 109 4.53 -8.07 0.26
C LEU A 109 4.17 -9.46 0.81
N ARG A 110 3.27 -10.18 0.14
CA ARG A 110 2.96 -11.57 0.48
C ARG A 110 4.17 -12.49 0.37
N ALA A 111 4.96 -12.36 -0.71
CA ALA A 111 6.16 -13.18 -0.91
C ALA A 111 7.21 -12.88 0.16
N GLU A 112 7.44 -11.59 0.49
CA GLU A 112 8.38 -11.19 1.54
C GLU A 112 7.96 -11.72 2.92
N PHE A 113 6.69 -11.58 3.30
CA PHE A 113 6.19 -12.13 4.57
C PHE A 113 6.28 -13.66 4.62
N ALA A 114 6.10 -14.36 3.49
CA ALA A 114 6.25 -15.80 3.43
C ALA A 114 7.68 -16.25 3.74
N THR A 115 8.71 -15.47 3.38
CA THR A 115 10.12 -15.78 3.70
C THR A 115 10.40 -15.81 5.20
N VAL A 116 9.58 -15.13 6.00
CA VAL A 116 9.68 -15.05 7.47
C VAL A 116 8.58 -15.85 8.18
N GLY A 117 7.92 -16.77 7.46
CA GLY A 117 6.92 -17.67 8.02
C GLY A 117 5.57 -17.01 8.34
N LYS A 118 5.29 -15.82 7.79
CA LYS A 118 4.01 -15.12 7.95
C LYS A 118 3.11 -15.32 6.73
N ASN A 119 1.85 -15.66 6.96
CA ASN A 119 0.84 -15.72 5.90
C ASN A 119 0.14 -14.38 5.75
N PHE A 120 0.57 -13.57 4.80
CA PHE A 120 -0.07 -12.28 4.49
C PHE A 120 -1.27 -12.52 3.56
N ASP A 121 -2.43 -12.75 4.17
CA ASP A 121 -3.69 -12.87 3.42
C ASP A 121 -4.26 -11.48 3.12
N TYR A 122 -4.27 -11.11 1.84
CA TYR A 122 -4.95 -9.92 1.34
C TYR A 122 -6.23 -10.25 0.55
N ALA A 123 -6.50 -11.54 0.31
CA ALA A 123 -7.71 -11.94 -0.40
C ALA A 123 -8.98 -11.65 0.40
N SER A 124 -8.90 -11.67 1.74
CA SER A 124 -9.98 -11.33 2.66
C SER A 124 -10.09 -9.83 2.97
N ARG A 125 -9.23 -8.97 2.42
CA ARG A 125 -9.19 -7.54 2.74
C ARG A 125 -9.91 -6.71 1.69
N ARG A 126 -10.44 -5.55 2.10
CA ARG A 126 -10.88 -4.51 1.17
C ARG A 126 -9.65 -3.87 0.53
N VAL A 127 -9.67 -3.70 -0.78
CA VAL A 127 -8.57 -3.10 -1.55
C VAL A 127 -9.13 -1.98 -2.42
N LEU A 128 -8.57 -0.79 -2.31
CA LEU A 128 -8.89 0.39 -3.11
C LEU A 128 -7.73 0.66 -4.07
N ASP A 129 -7.83 0.19 -5.31
CA ASP A 129 -6.78 0.31 -6.31
C ASP A 129 -7.13 1.38 -7.35
N ALA A 130 -6.39 2.49 -7.32
CA ALA A 130 -6.61 3.65 -8.19
C ALA A 130 -6.47 3.32 -9.68
N LYS A 131 -5.64 2.34 -10.05
CA LYS A 131 -5.45 1.93 -11.44
C LYS A 131 -6.71 1.31 -12.03
N PHE A 132 -7.45 0.51 -11.27
CA PHE A 132 -8.68 -0.11 -11.77
C PHE A 132 -9.76 0.93 -12.05
N ILE A 133 -9.93 1.94 -11.17
CA ILE A 133 -10.86 3.05 -11.39
C ILE A 133 -10.42 3.84 -12.64
N PHE A 134 -9.13 4.20 -12.73
CA PHE A 134 -8.59 4.90 -13.88
C PHE A 134 -8.81 4.12 -15.18
N HIS A 135 -8.52 2.83 -15.20
CA HIS A 135 -8.65 1.99 -16.38
C HIS A 135 -10.10 1.77 -16.82
N LYS A 136 -11.06 1.89 -15.92
CA LYS A 136 -12.49 1.81 -16.27
C LYS A 136 -12.94 2.99 -17.12
N PHE A 137 -12.45 4.21 -16.82
CA PHE A 137 -12.89 5.44 -17.45
C PHE A 137 -11.95 6.02 -18.49
N ALA A 138 -10.66 5.64 -18.46
CA ALA A 138 -9.69 6.07 -19.47
C ALA A 138 -9.67 5.09 -20.65
N PRO A 139 -10.26 5.43 -21.82
CA PRO A 139 -10.24 4.61 -23.01
C PRO A 139 -8.80 4.31 -23.45
N ARG A 140 -8.55 3.08 -23.94
CA ARG A 140 -7.20 2.64 -24.34
C ARG A 140 -6.62 3.43 -25.52
N ASP A 141 -7.48 3.94 -26.40
CA ASP A 141 -7.17 4.72 -27.58
C ASP A 141 -6.86 6.19 -27.30
N MET A 142 -7.29 6.70 -26.14
CA MET A 142 -7.11 8.12 -25.78
C MET A 142 -5.92 8.36 -24.84
N VAL A 143 -5.35 7.32 -24.21
CA VAL A 143 -4.24 7.45 -23.24
C VAL A 143 -3.11 6.52 -23.64
N SER A 144 -2.01 7.09 -24.12
CA SER A 144 -0.81 6.34 -24.56
C SER A 144 -0.10 5.61 -23.39
N ARG A 145 -0.19 6.14 -22.17
CA ARG A 145 0.27 5.53 -20.94
C ARG A 145 -0.87 5.46 -19.94
N ARG A 146 -0.93 4.37 -19.18
CA ARG A 146 -1.97 4.10 -18.18
C ARG A 146 -1.33 3.87 -16.80
N ASP A 147 -0.35 4.70 -16.50
CA ASP A 147 0.42 4.75 -15.26
C ASP A 147 -0.13 5.81 -14.27
N LEU A 148 0.49 5.91 -13.10
CA LEU A 148 0.10 6.88 -12.08
C LEU A 148 0.26 8.32 -12.56
N SER A 149 1.27 8.63 -13.39
CA SER A 149 1.48 9.97 -13.93
C SER A 149 0.33 10.39 -14.86
N ALA A 150 -0.17 9.46 -15.67
CA ALA A 150 -1.35 9.72 -16.52
C ALA A 150 -2.62 9.88 -15.68
N ALA A 151 -2.80 9.08 -14.62
CA ALA A 151 -3.93 9.22 -13.69
C ALA A 151 -3.87 10.57 -12.93
N CYS A 152 -2.69 10.98 -12.47
CA CYS A 152 -2.48 12.28 -11.83
C CYS A 152 -2.88 13.44 -12.75
N LYS A 153 -2.41 13.42 -14.00
CA LYS A 153 -2.78 14.42 -15.00
C LYS A 153 -4.28 14.47 -15.24
N GLU A 154 -4.94 13.30 -15.37
CA GLU A 154 -6.36 13.18 -15.65
C GLU A 154 -7.23 13.67 -14.48
N TYR A 155 -6.91 13.26 -13.25
CA TYR A 155 -7.76 13.51 -12.11
C TYR A 155 -7.37 14.75 -11.30
N CYS A 156 -6.08 15.07 -11.22
CA CYS A 156 -5.56 16.21 -10.46
C CYS A 156 -5.24 17.43 -11.33
N GLY A 157 -5.14 17.26 -12.68
CA GLY A 157 -4.81 18.35 -13.62
C GLY A 157 -3.34 18.79 -13.57
N GLU A 158 -2.48 18.07 -12.87
CA GLU A 158 -1.07 18.40 -12.66
C GLU A 158 -0.13 17.26 -13.06
N ALA A 159 1.13 17.59 -13.31
CA ALA A 159 2.15 16.59 -13.59
C ALA A 159 2.63 15.93 -12.29
N HIS A 160 2.92 14.63 -12.35
CA HIS A 160 3.56 13.90 -11.25
C HIS A 160 5.08 14.18 -11.25
N THR A 161 5.52 15.17 -10.47
CA THR A 161 6.92 15.64 -10.47
C THR A 161 7.86 14.79 -9.60
N SER A 162 7.32 14.03 -8.67
CA SER A 162 8.05 13.11 -7.78
C SER A 162 7.89 11.63 -8.16
N ALA A 163 7.62 11.35 -9.43
CA ALA A 163 7.48 9.98 -9.93
C ALA A 163 8.73 9.14 -9.66
N HIS A 164 8.48 7.87 -9.32
CA HIS A 164 9.51 6.88 -8.99
C HIS A 164 10.27 7.17 -7.67
N THR A 165 9.58 7.79 -6.73
CA THR A 165 9.91 7.72 -5.32
C THR A 165 8.68 7.18 -4.59
N ALA A 166 8.83 6.12 -3.79
CA ALA A 166 7.67 5.49 -3.14
C ALA A 166 6.84 6.51 -2.32
N GLU A 167 7.48 7.47 -1.64
CA GLU A 167 6.78 8.54 -0.91
C GLU A 167 5.95 9.44 -1.83
N GLY A 168 6.54 9.86 -2.96
CA GLY A 168 5.86 10.69 -3.96
C GLY A 168 4.69 9.97 -4.61
N ASP A 169 4.89 8.70 -4.94
CA ASP A 169 3.89 7.86 -5.57
C ASP A 169 2.70 7.59 -4.62
N VAL A 170 2.96 7.34 -3.33
CA VAL A 170 1.90 7.24 -2.31
C VAL A 170 1.13 8.56 -2.16
N ALA A 171 1.82 9.70 -2.05
CA ALA A 171 1.16 10.99 -1.88
C ALA A 171 0.26 11.35 -3.08
N VAL A 172 0.75 11.08 -4.30
CA VAL A 172 -0.03 11.28 -5.53
C VAL A 172 -1.17 10.29 -5.64
N THR A 173 -0.96 9.03 -5.26
CA THR A 173 -2.01 8.01 -5.26
C THR A 173 -3.18 8.39 -4.35
N VAL A 174 -2.92 8.91 -3.15
CA VAL A 174 -3.99 9.40 -2.26
C VAL A 174 -4.79 10.52 -2.91
N LYS A 175 -4.12 11.52 -3.50
CA LYS A 175 -4.80 12.61 -4.22
C LYS A 175 -5.65 12.07 -5.39
N VAL A 176 -5.11 11.14 -6.18
CA VAL A 176 -5.82 10.52 -7.31
C VAL A 176 -7.06 9.78 -6.81
N LEU A 177 -6.94 8.98 -5.73
CA LEU A 177 -8.08 8.28 -5.12
C LEU A 177 -9.17 9.25 -4.64
N GLU A 178 -8.79 10.34 -3.96
CA GLU A 178 -9.74 11.38 -3.54
C GLU A 178 -10.49 11.97 -4.74
N LYS A 179 -9.78 12.36 -5.79
CA LYS A 179 -10.38 12.92 -7.01
C LYS A 179 -11.21 11.90 -7.81
N GLN A 180 -10.79 10.65 -7.82
CA GLN A 180 -11.58 9.58 -8.42
C GLN A 180 -12.92 9.39 -7.70
N LEU A 181 -12.91 9.30 -6.38
CA LEU A 181 -14.13 9.12 -5.59
C LEU A 181 -14.99 10.39 -5.55
N GLU A 182 -14.42 11.59 -5.67
CA GLU A 182 -15.19 12.82 -5.88
C GLU A 182 -15.95 12.78 -7.22
N ARG A 183 -15.26 12.38 -8.30
CA ARG A 183 -15.82 12.36 -9.68
C ARG A 183 -16.78 11.19 -9.93
N HIS A 184 -16.50 10.03 -9.32
CA HIS A 184 -17.18 8.75 -9.56
C HIS A 184 -17.87 8.26 -8.27
N SER A 185 -19.00 8.86 -7.95
CA SER A 185 -19.72 8.59 -6.68
C SER A 185 -20.21 7.14 -6.54
N GLU A 186 -20.35 6.41 -7.65
CA GLU A 186 -20.69 4.99 -7.68
C GLU A 186 -19.67 4.09 -6.99
N PHE A 187 -18.40 4.57 -6.87
CA PHE A 187 -17.34 3.85 -6.16
C PHE A 187 -17.15 4.28 -4.70
N ARG A 188 -18.05 5.07 -4.14
CA ARG A 188 -18.05 5.44 -2.71
C ARG A 188 -18.58 4.34 -1.80
N ASN A 189 -18.47 3.09 -2.23
CA ASN A 189 -18.83 1.91 -1.45
C ASN A 189 -17.93 0.72 -1.80
N TRP A 190 -17.69 -0.13 -0.82
CA TRP A 190 -16.77 -1.25 -0.94
C TRP A 190 -17.26 -2.37 -1.86
N ASP A 191 -18.56 -2.54 -2.02
CA ASP A 191 -19.12 -3.56 -2.92
C ASP A 191 -18.85 -3.22 -4.39
N ALA A 192 -19.01 -1.95 -4.78
CA ALA A 192 -18.69 -1.48 -6.13
C ALA A 192 -17.18 -1.59 -6.41
N ILE A 193 -16.33 -1.30 -5.42
CA ILE A 193 -14.88 -1.49 -5.54
C ILE A 193 -14.54 -2.98 -5.68
N ALA A 194 -15.14 -3.85 -4.88
CA ALA A 194 -14.93 -5.30 -4.97
C ALA A 194 -15.36 -5.86 -6.35
N GLU A 195 -16.50 -5.42 -6.86
CA GLU A 195 -16.99 -5.79 -8.19
C GLU A 195 -16.04 -5.32 -9.30
N LEU A 196 -15.54 -4.09 -9.22
CA LEU A 196 -14.55 -3.53 -10.15
C LEU A 196 -13.26 -4.37 -10.20
N LEU A 197 -12.83 -4.90 -9.05
CA LEU A 197 -11.66 -5.79 -8.95
C LEU A 197 -11.95 -7.24 -9.36
N GLY A 198 -13.19 -7.57 -9.79
CA GLY A 198 -13.61 -8.93 -10.08
C GLY A 198 -13.70 -9.83 -8.84
N ARG A 199 -13.83 -9.24 -7.64
CA ARG A 199 -13.92 -9.95 -6.37
C ARG A 199 -15.39 -10.17 -5.98
N ARG A 200 -15.69 -11.23 -5.20
CA ARG A 200 -17.03 -11.47 -4.71
C ARG A 200 -17.48 -10.34 -3.76
N LYS A 201 -18.75 -9.93 -3.88
CA LYS A 201 -19.38 -8.98 -2.95
C LYS A 201 -19.31 -9.53 -1.51
N SER A 202 -19.13 -8.60 -0.56
CA SER A 202 -19.05 -8.86 0.89
C SER A 202 -17.92 -9.79 1.34
N ILE A 203 -16.77 -9.19 1.54
CA ILE A 203 -15.83 -9.67 2.54
C ILE A 203 -16.26 -8.97 3.83
N GLU A 204 -16.97 -9.69 4.71
CA GLU A 204 -17.17 -9.21 6.08
C GLU A 204 -15.81 -8.85 6.68
N ALA A 205 -15.72 -7.69 7.30
CA ALA A 205 -14.49 -7.29 7.98
C ALA A 205 -14.10 -8.38 8.98
N PRO A 206 -12.88 -8.94 8.96
CA PRO A 206 -12.46 -9.81 10.04
C PRO A 206 -12.66 -9.04 11.35
N ALA A 207 -13.28 -9.69 12.35
CA ALA A 207 -13.51 -9.10 13.66
C ALA A 207 -12.23 -8.45 14.17
N ALA A 208 -12.34 -7.23 14.69
CA ALA A 208 -11.19 -6.56 15.30
C ALA A 208 -10.54 -7.51 16.30
N PRO A 209 -9.20 -7.60 16.37
CA PRO A 209 -8.54 -8.43 17.34
C PRO A 209 -9.05 -8.04 18.73
N VAL A 210 -9.59 -9.03 19.47
CA VAL A 210 -10.00 -8.84 20.85
C VAL A 210 -8.77 -8.34 21.59
N SER A 211 -8.83 -7.13 22.13
CA SER A 211 -7.75 -6.55 22.92
C SER A 211 -7.37 -7.57 24.01
N ALA A 212 -6.16 -8.09 23.94
CA ALA A 212 -5.64 -8.94 25.00
C ALA A 212 -5.65 -8.09 26.28
N SER A 213 -6.52 -8.44 27.22
CA SER A 213 -6.55 -7.88 28.55
C SER A 213 -5.15 -8.05 29.15
N PRO A 214 -4.54 -7.05 29.80
CA PRO A 214 -3.24 -7.20 30.40
C PRO A 214 -3.37 -8.20 31.55
N ALA A 215 -2.94 -9.44 31.31
CA ALA A 215 -2.81 -10.45 32.36
C ALA A 215 -1.86 -9.91 33.42
N GLY A 216 -2.35 -9.82 34.64
CA GLY A 216 -1.70 -9.26 35.79
C GLY A 216 -0.26 -9.75 35.97
N ARG A 217 0.66 -8.81 36.09
CA ARG A 217 1.98 -9.06 36.66
C ARG A 217 1.80 -9.35 38.14
N GLN A 218 1.74 -10.61 38.51
CA GLN A 218 2.06 -11.00 39.89
C GLN A 218 3.56 -10.85 40.10
N ALA A 219 3.90 -9.95 40.99
CA ALA A 219 5.24 -9.84 41.54
C ALA A 219 5.58 -11.14 42.29
N ALA A 220 6.58 -11.87 41.83
CA ALA A 220 7.27 -12.86 42.62
C ALA A 220 8.56 -12.22 43.13
N SER A 221 8.49 -11.67 44.33
CA SER A 221 9.62 -11.57 45.25
C SER A 221 9.94 -12.99 45.69
N LEU A 222 11.22 -13.40 45.61
CA LEU A 222 11.82 -14.29 46.58
C LEU A 222 13.31 -14.52 46.24
N PHE A 223 14.17 -14.07 47.18
CA PHE A 223 15.54 -14.46 47.51
C PHE A 223 16.63 -14.32 46.46
#